data_d32a84d532aa610ac0ba1f3d21859c63
#
_entry.id   d32a84d532aa610ac0ba1f3d21859c63
#
_cell.length_a   1.000
_cell.length_b   1.000
_cell.length_c   1.000
_cell.angle_alpha   90.00
_cell.angle_beta   90.00
_cell.angle_gamma   90.00
#
_symmetry.space_group_name_H-M   'P 1'
#
loop_
_entity.id
_entity.type
_entity.pdbx_description
1 polymer ?
#
loop_
_entity_poly.entity_id
_entity_poly.type
_entity_poly.pdbx_seq_one_letter_code
_entity_poly.pdbx_strand_id
1 'polypeptide(L)'
;MADPVIYLDHQASTPCTAAVLAAMAPWWSDQCANPSSRLHRSGLRAAAALEQARSRLGAALAVDLDRQPQRLVFTSGATEANNLALKGLAEAELAAGGRRRHLITVASEHRAVLDPLRHLARHGFQLSELPVEPDGLLDPARLAAALRPDTLLVSVMAANNEIGVLQPLAAISALCRPRGIRVHCDAAQAVGHIPLRPDALGIDLLSFSGHKLGGPPGIGALLIAPGLALAAQQHGGSQEHGLRAGTPPLPLVVGLGLAVQQAVATQPERSTRLAALRDRLWQQLQAVGGIERNGAATPRLAHNLSVRVEGVDGAALHSRLRRHLAVSSGSACAGGEPSHVLQSLG
;
A
#
# COMPACT_ATOMS: atom_id res chain seq x y z
N MET A 1 -18.92 29.91 -16.78
CA MET A 1 -17.96 28.78 -16.57
C MET A 1 -18.61 27.86 -15.55
N ALA A 2 -18.60 26.54 -15.77
CA ALA A 2 -19.09 25.61 -14.75
C ALA A 2 -18.15 25.70 -13.52
N ASP A 3 -18.73 25.66 -12.32
CA ASP A 3 -17.94 25.62 -11.10
C ASP A 3 -16.99 24.41 -11.13
N PRO A 4 -15.73 24.58 -10.65
CA PRO A 4 -14.78 23.48 -10.66
C PRO A 4 -15.27 22.35 -9.76
N VAL A 5 -15.14 21.10 -10.23
CA VAL A 5 -15.46 19.89 -9.44
C VAL A 5 -14.53 19.83 -8.23
N ILE A 6 -15.09 19.67 -7.03
CA ILE A 6 -14.32 19.46 -5.81
C ILE A 6 -13.82 18.01 -5.80
N TYR A 7 -12.50 17.81 -5.91
CA TYR A 7 -11.89 16.50 -5.91
C TYR A 7 -11.67 15.99 -4.47
N LEU A 8 -12.37 14.93 -4.09
CA LEU A 8 -12.28 14.27 -2.77
C LEU A 8 -11.85 12.80 -2.86
N ASP A 9 -11.54 12.30 -4.05
CA ASP A 9 -11.17 10.88 -4.28
C ASP A 9 -9.66 10.63 -4.12
N HIS A 10 -9.08 11.22 -3.06
CA HIS A 10 -7.63 11.12 -2.80
C HIS A 10 -7.16 9.71 -2.41
N GLN A 11 -8.06 8.83 -1.99
CA GLN A 11 -7.71 7.42 -1.74
C GLN A 11 -7.56 6.61 -3.02
N ALA A 12 -8.18 7.04 -4.12
CA ALA A 12 -7.91 6.47 -5.44
C ALA A 12 -6.60 7.00 -6.03
N SER A 13 -6.37 8.31 -5.99
CA SER A 13 -5.11 8.93 -6.42
C SER A 13 -4.99 10.35 -5.90
N THR A 14 -3.76 10.81 -5.64
CA THR A 14 -3.48 12.20 -5.25
C THR A 14 -2.69 12.91 -6.34
N PRO A 15 -2.90 14.20 -6.58
CA PRO A 15 -2.02 14.97 -7.47
C PRO A 15 -0.57 14.95 -6.97
N CYS A 16 0.39 14.86 -7.90
CA CYS A 16 1.79 15.10 -7.57
C CYS A 16 1.98 16.51 -7.03
N THR A 17 2.78 16.66 -5.97
CA THR A 17 3.14 18.00 -5.48
C THR A 17 4.04 18.72 -6.48
N ALA A 18 3.97 20.07 -6.52
CA ALA A 18 4.82 20.87 -7.39
C ALA A 18 6.33 20.60 -7.17
N ALA A 19 6.74 20.38 -5.92
CA ALA A 19 8.12 20.02 -5.59
C ALA A 19 8.54 18.67 -6.17
N VAL A 20 7.66 17.67 -6.14
CA VAL A 20 7.90 16.35 -6.73
C VAL A 20 8.03 16.46 -8.25
N LEU A 21 7.11 17.19 -8.90
CA LEU A 21 7.18 17.42 -10.35
C LEU A 21 8.48 18.12 -10.76
N ALA A 22 8.89 19.16 -10.02
CA ALA A 22 10.13 19.89 -10.26
C ALA A 22 11.37 19.00 -10.10
N ALA A 23 11.39 18.11 -9.09
CA ALA A 23 12.49 17.17 -8.87
C ALA A 23 12.59 16.10 -9.97
N MET A 24 11.48 15.70 -10.57
CA MET A 24 11.42 14.72 -11.65
C MET A 24 11.83 15.30 -13.00
N ALA A 25 11.48 16.57 -13.26
CA ALA A 25 11.59 17.21 -14.58
C ALA A 25 12.97 17.07 -15.24
N PRO A 26 14.11 17.34 -14.58
CA PRO A 26 15.43 17.25 -15.21
C PRO A 26 15.78 15.84 -15.73
N TRP A 27 15.24 14.79 -15.11
CA TRP A 27 15.55 13.40 -15.46
C TRP A 27 14.80 12.91 -16.69
N TRP A 28 13.81 13.68 -17.18
CA TRP A 28 13.13 13.43 -18.44
C TRP A 28 13.85 14.08 -19.65
N SER A 29 14.75 15.05 -19.42
CA SER A 29 15.41 15.84 -20.46
C SER A 29 16.92 15.93 -20.26
N ASP A 30 17.40 17.01 -19.69
CA ASP A 30 18.82 17.41 -19.66
C ASP A 30 19.71 16.46 -18.86
N GLN A 31 19.13 15.72 -17.90
CA GLN A 31 19.85 14.77 -17.06
C GLN A 31 19.51 13.31 -17.38
N CYS A 32 18.83 13.08 -18.51
CA CYS A 32 18.46 11.73 -18.93
C CYS A 32 19.71 10.83 -19.04
N ALA A 33 19.73 9.73 -18.28
CA ALA A 33 20.78 8.72 -18.35
C ALA A 33 20.30 7.41 -17.71
N ASN A 34 20.87 6.27 -18.16
CA ASN A 34 20.61 4.99 -17.56
C ASN A 34 21.43 4.83 -16.26
N PRO A 35 20.80 4.55 -15.09
CA PRO A 35 21.52 4.35 -13.83
C PRO A 35 22.48 3.17 -13.83
N SER A 36 22.34 2.23 -14.76
CA SER A 36 23.27 1.08 -14.93
C SER A 36 24.52 1.43 -15.70
N SER A 37 24.60 2.59 -16.35
CA SER A 37 25.77 3.02 -17.13
C SER A 37 26.88 3.54 -16.21
N ARG A 38 27.93 2.74 -15.99
CA ARG A 38 29.01 3.04 -15.03
C ARG A 38 30.23 3.74 -15.68
N LEU A 39 30.28 3.88 -17.02
CA LEU A 39 31.47 4.31 -17.75
C LEU A 39 31.50 5.83 -18.04
N HIS A 40 30.43 6.56 -17.76
CA HIS A 40 30.36 8.01 -18.03
C HIS A 40 29.62 8.78 -16.94
N ARG A 41 29.95 10.08 -16.83
CA ARG A 41 29.46 10.97 -15.77
C ARG A 41 27.93 10.98 -15.61
N SER A 42 27.20 11.00 -16.72
CA SER A 42 25.72 11.06 -16.68
C SER A 42 25.15 9.81 -16.04
N GLY A 43 25.67 8.61 -16.37
CA GLY A 43 25.23 7.36 -15.77
C GLY A 43 25.56 7.26 -14.28
N LEU A 44 26.77 7.72 -13.87
CA LEU A 44 27.15 7.77 -12.46
C LEU A 44 26.24 8.72 -11.67
N ARG A 45 25.88 9.88 -12.25
CA ARG A 45 24.93 10.82 -11.64
C ARG A 45 23.53 10.22 -11.52
N ALA A 46 23.06 9.50 -12.53
CA ALA A 46 21.78 8.80 -12.51
C ALA A 46 21.74 7.71 -11.43
N ALA A 47 22.85 6.94 -11.31
CA ALA A 47 22.99 5.95 -10.24
C ALA A 47 22.96 6.58 -8.84
N ALA A 48 23.67 7.70 -8.65
CA ALA A 48 23.65 8.43 -7.38
C ALA A 48 22.24 8.96 -7.02
N ALA A 49 21.49 9.44 -8.01
CA ALA A 49 20.11 9.90 -7.79
C ALA A 49 19.17 8.76 -7.41
N LEU A 50 19.34 7.57 -7.99
CA LEU A 50 18.60 6.37 -7.61
C LEU A 50 18.86 6.00 -6.16
N GLU A 51 20.15 5.93 -5.76
CA GLU A 51 20.52 5.59 -4.39
C GLU A 51 20.10 6.69 -3.38
N GLN A 52 20.15 7.97 -3.77
CA GLN A 52 19.62 9.04 -2.95
C GLN A 52 18.10 8.91 -2.70
N ALA A 53 17.33 8.50 -3.72
CA ALA A 53 15.91 8.23 -3.54
C ALA A 53 15.69 7.04 -2.58
N ARG A 54 16.50 5.98 -2.68
CA ARG A 54 16.48 4.82 -1.77
C ARG A 54 16.78 5.27 -0.32
N SER A 55 17.82 6.06 -0.12
CA SER A 55 18.20 6.62 1.20
C SER A 55 17.07 7.46 1.82
N ARG A 56 16.39 8.30 1.02
CA ARG A 56 15.23 9.06 1.49
C ARG A 56 14.09 8.16 1.98
N LEU A 57 13.82 7.08 1.27
CA LEU A 57 12.82 6.09 1.67
C LEU A 57 13.24 5.40 2.97
N GLY A 58 14.51 5.02 3.10
CA GLY A 58 15.06 4.43 4.31
C GLY A 58 14.88 5.34 5.53
N ALA A 59 15.29 6.60 5.40
CA ALA A 59 15.13 7.59 6.46
C ALA A 59 13.67 7.81 6.86
N ALA A 60 12.76 7.89 5.87
CA ALA A 60 11.34 8.10 6.11
C ALA A 60 10.67 6.92 6.82
N LEU A 61 11.09 5.68 6.51
CA LEU A 61 10.55 4.45 7.10
C LEU A 61 11.35 3.96 8.32
N ALA A 62 12.39 4.69 8.74
CA ALA A 62 13.33 4.32 9.80
C ALA A 62 14.01 2.95 9.55
N VAL A 63 14.46 2.73 8.31
CA VAL A 63 15.15 1.52 7.85
C VAL A 63 16.52 1.89 7.29
N ASP A 64 17.58 1.17 7.65
CA ASP A 64 18.94 1.42 7.15
C ASP A 64 19.11 0.85 5.72
N LEU A 65 18.68 1.63 4.74
CA LEU A 65 18.84 1.28 3.32
C LEU A 65 20.19 1.72 2.75
N ASP A 66 20.97 2.54 3.45
CA ASP A 66 22.31 2.93 3.03
C ASP A 66 23.29 1.73 3.15
N ARG A 67 23.14 0.93 4.22
CA ARG A 67 23.91 -0.29 4.42
C ARG A 67 23.28 -1.52 3.77
N GLN A 68 21.98 -1.54 3.60
CA GLN A 68 21.20 -2.68 3.11
C GLN A 68 20.26 -2.27 1.95
N PRO A 69 20.80 -1.74 0.82
CA PRO A 69 19.98 -1.23 -0.28
C PRO A 69 19.08 -2.32 -0.91
N GLN A 70 19.52 -3.59 -0.84
CA GLN A 70 18.78 -4.75 -1.35
C GLN A 70 17.46 -5.01 -0.63
N ARG A 71 17.24 -4.37 0.52
CA ARG A 71 15.96 -4.45 1.24
C ARG A 71 14.83 -3.68 0.59
N LEU A 72 15.10 -2.81 -0.37
CA LEU A 72 14.08 -2.09 -1.10
C LEU A 72 14.16 -2.39 -2.59
N VAL A 73 13.03 -2.77 -3.17
CA VAL A 73 12.86 -3.01 -4.61
C VAL A 73 11.86 -2.02 -5.16
N PHE A 74 12.27 -1.22 -6.14
CA PHE A 74 11.33 -0.34 -6.87
C PHE A 74 10.49 -1.16 -7.84
N THR A 75 9.18 -0.90 -7.83
CA THR A 75 8.16 -1.58 -8.65
C THR A 75 7.31 -0.56 -9.40
N SER A 76 6.44 -0.98 -10.30
CA SER A 76 5.50 -0.08 -11.00
C SER A 76 4.35 0.43 -10.12
N GLY A 77 4.21 -0.10 -8.91
CA GLY A 77 3.15 0.27 -7.96
C GLY A 77 2.95 -0.82 -6.91
N ALA A 78 2.01 -0.59 -5.99
CA ALA A 78 1.71 -1.54 -4.91
C ALA A 78 1.24 -2.91 -5.45
N THR A 79 0.54 -2.97 -6.58
CA THR A 79 0.09 -4.24 -7.17
C THR A 79 1.27 -5.13 -7.57
N GLU A 80 2.30 -4.58 -8.23
CA GLU A 80 3.52 -5.33 -8.55
C GLU A 80 4.28 -5.70 -7.27
N ALA A 81 4.38 -4.78 -6.31
CA ALA A 81 5.03 -5.01 -5.02
C ALA A 81 4.35 -6.16 -4.24
N ASN A 82 3.01 -6.19 -4.19
CA ASN A 82 2.24 -7.28 -3.57
C ASN A 82 2.48 -8.63 -4.28
N ASN A 83 2.46 -8.65 -5.62
CA ASN A 83 2.75 -9.87 -6.38
C ASN A 83 4.16 -10.39 -6.10
N LEU A 84 5.18 -9.50 -6.11
CA LEU A 84 6.56 -9.87 -5.80
C LEU A 84 6.69 -10.40 -4.36
N ALA A 85 6.03 -9.75 -3.40
CA ALA A 85 6.04 -10.18 -2.00
C ALA A 85 5.43 -11.56 -1.82
N LEU A 86 4.19 -11.74 -2.28
CA LEU A 86 3.38 -12.93 -2.00
C LEU A 86 3.86 -14.14 -2.81
N LYS A 87 3.98 -13.97 -4.13
CA LYS A 87 4.41 -15.04 -5.04
C LYS A 87 5.91 -15.32 -4.89
N GLY A 88 6.73 -14.27 -4.79
CA GLY A 88 8.16 -14.41 -4.62
C GLY A 88 8.52 -15.14 -3.33
N LEU A 89 7.82 -14.89 -2.22
CA LEU A 89 8.03 -15.63 -0.97
C LEU A 89 7.60 -17.11 -1.11
N ALA A 90 6.43 -17.35 -1.69
CA ALA A 90 5.91 -18.72 -1.88
C ALA A 90 6.84 -19.56 -2.77
N GLU A 91 7.32 -19.01 -3.87
CA GLU A 91 8.25 -19.68 -4.78
C GLU A 91 9.64 -19.90 -4.15
N ALA A 92 10.14 -18.94 -3.37
CA ALA A 92 11.39 -19.09 -2.63
C ALA A 92 11.30 -20.22 -1.58
N GLU A 93 10.16 -20.32 -0.88
CA GLU A 93 9.90 -21.44 0.06
C GLU A 93 9.90 -22.80 -0.66
N LEU A 94 9.27 -22.88 -1.85
CA LEU A 94 9.31 -24.09 -2.67
C LEU A 94 10.73 -24.43 -3.14
N ALA A 95 11.45 -23.46 -3.67
CA ALA A 95 12.81 -23.64 -4.19
C ALA A 95 13.79 -24.08 -3.11
N ALA A 96 13.60 -23.62 -1.87
CA ALA A 96 14.40 -24.05 -0.71
C ALA A 96 14.03 -25.43 -0.15
N GLY A 97 13.04 -26.13 -0.75
CA GLY A 97 12.55 -27.41 -0.23
C GLY A 97 11.72 -27.28 1.04
N GLY A 98 11.29 -26.06 1.38
CA GLY A 98 10.44 -25.79 2.53
C GLY A 98 9.06 -26.45 2.41
N ARG A 99 8.41 -26.65 3.55
CA ARG A 99 7.13 -27.41 3.63
C ARG A 99 5.95 -26.57 4.04
N ARG A 100 6.13 -25.25 4.28
CA ARG A 100 5.04 -24.37 4.65
C ARG A 100 4.17 -24.07 3.43
N ARG A 101 2.87 -24.35 3.54
CA ARG A 101 1.92 -24.22 2.40
C ARG A 101 0.67 -23.43 2.77
N HIS A 102 0.55 -22.98 3.99
CA HIS A 102 -0.63 -22.24 4.43
C HIS A 102 -0.38 -20.73 4.40
N LEU A 103 -1.33 -20.00 3.83
CA LEU A 103 -1.35 -18.55 3.69
C LEU A 103 -2.61 -18.02 4.37
N ILE A 104 -2.49 -16.92 5.08
CA ILE A 104 -3.63 -16.27 5.74
C ILE A 104 -3.74 -14.83 5.25
N THR A 105 -4.96 -14.38 5.02
CA THR A 105 -5.29 -12.98 4.73
C THR A 105 -6.68 -12.63 5.28
N VAL A 106 -7.14 -11.39 5.07
CA VAL A 106 -8.48 -10.95 5.47
C VAL A 106 -9.36 -10.69 4.24
N ALA A 107 -10.66 -10.93 4.36
CA ALA A 107 -11.61 -10.78 3.27
C ALA A 107 -11.73 -9.33 2.75
N SER A 108 -11.38 -8.35 3.58
CA SER A 108 -11.42 -6.92 3.23
C SER A 108 -10.15 -6.41 2.53
N GLU A 109 -9.21 -7.29 2.16
CA GLU A 109 -8.00 -6.92 1.44
C GLU A 109 -8.28 -6.36 0.04
N HIS A 110 -7.32 -5.59 -0.47
CA HIS A 110 -7.35 -5.17 -1.87
C HIS A 110 -7.18 -6.39 -2.82
N ARG A 111 -7.80 -6.35 -4.01
CA ARG A 111 -7.65 -7.42 -5.03
C ARG A 111 -6.20 -7.73 -5.38
N ALA A 112 -5.30 -6.74 -5.32
CA ALA A 112 -3.86 -6.95 -5.54
C ALA A 112 -3.18 -7.86 -4.49
N VAL A 113 -3.87 -8.20 -3.39
CA VAL A 113 -3.47 -9.18 -2.38
C VAL A 113 -4.31 -10.46 -2.53
N LEU A 114 -5.64 -10.34 -2.62
CA LEU A 114 -6.54 -11.49 -2.70
C LEU A 114 -6.25 -12.36 -3.95
N ASP A 115 -6.13 -11.73 -5.12
CA ASP A 115 -5.99 -12.49 -6.37
C ASP A 115 -4.66 -13.23 -6.48
N PRO A 116 -3.47 -12.67 -6.11
CA PRO A 116 -2.24 -13.44 -6.02
C PRO A 116 -2.30 -14.59 -5.01
N LEU A 117 -2.94 -14.41 -3.85
CA LEU A 117 -3.08 -15.48 -2.86
C LEU A 117 -4.02 -16.60 -3.35
N ARG A 118 -5.14 -16.24 -3.98
CA ARG A 118 -6.04 -17.19 -4.64
C ARG A 118 -5.37 -17.91 -5.81
N HIS A 119 -4.48 -17.21 -6.54
CA HIS A 119 -3.65 -17.86 -7.55
C HIS A 119 -2.73 -18.91 -6.92
N LEU A 120 -2.03 -18.59 -5.83
CA LEU A 120 -1.17 -19.55 -5.12
C LEU A 120 -1.96 -20.74 -4.58
N ALA A 121 -3.20 -20.52 -4.11
CA ALA A 121 -4.08 -21.62 -3.67
C ALA A 121 -4.38 -22.62 -4.79
N ARG A 122 -4.53 -22.17 -6.03
CA ARG A 122 -4.65 -23.05 -7.20
C ARG A 122 -3.36 -23.79 -7.58
N HIS A 123 -2.22 -23.37 -6.97
CA HIS A 123 -0.89 -23.91 -7.25
C HIS A 123 -0.27 -24.63 -6.03
N GLY A 124 -1.09 -25.22 -5.18
CA GLY A 124 -0.66 -26.14 -4.12
C GLY A 124 -0.47 -25.49 -2.75
N PHE A 125 -0.81 -24.22 -2.57
CA PHE A 125 -0.93 -23.59 -1.26
C PHE A 125 -2.34 -23.73 -0.72
N GLN A 126 -2.51 -23.56 0.60
CA GLN A 126 -3.81 -23.47 1.25
C GLN A 126 -4.03 -22.02 1.69
N LEU A 127 -5.19 -21.47 1.42
CA LEU A 127 -5.54 -20.09 1.75
C LEU A 127 -6.67 -20.03 2.76
N SER A 128 -6.45 -19.30 3.86
CA SER A 128 -7.50 -18.88 4.80
C SER A 128 -7.77 -17.40 4.62
N GLU A 129 -8.92 -17.05 4.08
CA GLU A 129 -9.43 -15.68 4.03
C GLU A 129 -10.28 -15.45 5.27
N LEU A 130 -9.75 -14.75 6.28
CA LEU A 130 -10.44 -14.51 7.53
C LEU A 130 -11.46 -13.37 7.37
N PRO A 131 -12.68 -13.52 7.91
CA PRO A 131 -13.61 -12.41 7.99
C PRO A 131 -13.09 -11.34 8.94
N VAL A 132 -13.49 -10.10 8.69
CA VAL A 132 -13.32 -9.00 9.62
C VAL A 132 -14.59 -8.82 10.46
N GLU A 133 -14.48 -8.12 11.58
CA GLU A 133 -15.63 -7.74 12.38
C GLU A 133 -16.48 -6.66 11.67
N PRO A 134 -17.74 -6.39 12.06
CA PRO A 134 -18.57 -5.37 11.43
C PRO A 134 -17.97 -3.96 11.41
N ASP A 135 -17.02 -3.70 12.29
CA ASP A 135 -16.23 -2.47 12.32
C ASP A 135 -15.03 -2.46 11.38
N GLY A 136 -14.77 -3.59 10.67
CA GLY A 136 -13.69 -3.75 9.71
C GLY A 136 -12.35 -4.17 10.29
N LEU A 137 -12.27 -4.43 11.60
CA LEU A 137 -11.04 -4.91 12.26
C LEU A 137 -10.91 -6.43 12.16
N LEU A 138 -9.68 -6.90 12.04
CA LEU A 138 -9.35 -8.31 12.26
C LEU A 138 -9.25 -8.57 13.77
N ASP A 139 -10.04 -9.51 14.29
CA ASP A 139 -9.88 -10.00 15.65
C ASP A 139 -8.58 -10.82 15.77
N PRO A 140 -7.61 -10.41 16.63
CA PRO A 140 -6.38 -11.15 16.86
C PRO A 140 -6.63 -12.57 17.39
N ALA A 141 -7.73 -12.84 18.12
CA ALA A 141 -8.07 -14.17 18.60
C ALA A 141 -8.47 -15.09 17.44
N ARG A 142 -9.21 -14.57 16.46
CA ARG A 142 -9.54 -15.28 15.22
C ARG A 142 -8.29 -15.62 14.41
N LEU A 143 -7.35 -14.68 14.30
CA LEU A 143 -6.06 -14.96 13.66
C LEU A 143 -5.31 -16.05 14.43
N ALA A 144 -5.19 -15.95 15.77
CA ALA A 144 -4.47 -16.92 16.59
C ALA A 144 -5.01 -18.35 16.40
N ALA A 145 -6.34 -18.51 16.29
CA ALA A 145 -7.00 -19.79 16.04
C ALA A 145 -6.74 -20.35 14.62
N ALA A 146 -6.49 -19.49 13.65
CA ALA A 146 -6.21 -19.88 12.26
C ALA A 146 -4.74 -20.23 12.00
N LEU A 147 -3.80 -19.85 12.90
CA LEU A 147 -2.38 -20.13 12.73
C LEU A 147 -2.10 -21.65 12.85
N ARG A 148 -1.29 -22.15 11.92
CA ARG A 148 -0.92 -23.57 11.82
C ARG A 148 0.61 -23.73 11.81
N PRO A 149 1.16 -24.92 12.11
CA PRO A 149 2.61 -25.17 12.00
C PRO A 149 3.17 -24.95 10.60
N ASP A 150 2.36 -25.18 9.56
CA ASP A 150 2.71 -24.99 8.16
C ASP A 150 2.30 -23.60 7.60
N THR A 151 1.89 -22.66 8.46
CA THR A 151 1.64 -21.27 8.01
C THR A 151 2.95 -20.62 7.61
N LEU A 152 3.02 -20.17 6.35
CA LEU A 152 4.15 -19.44 5.77
C LEU A 152 4.03 -17.94 6.00
N LEU A 153 2.84 -17.40 5.74
CA LEU A 153 2.59 -15.96 5.62
C LEU A 153 1.22 -15.57 6.17
N VAL A 154 1.20 -14.46 6.89
CA VAL A 154 0.00 -13.66 7.18
C VAL A 154 0.11 -12.34 6.42
N SER A 155 -0.85 -12.04 5.56
CA SER A 155 -0.91 -10.80 4.79
C SER A 155 -2.09 -9.96 5.24
N VAL A 156 -1.83 -8.78 5.81
CA VAL A 156 -2.87 -7.86 6.29
C VAL A 156 -2.49 -6.43 5.96
N MET A 157 -3.41 -5.69 5.30
CA MET A 157 -3.19 -4.28 4.98
C MET A 157 -3.06 -3.42 6.23
N ALA A 158 -2.28 -2.35 6.16
CA ALA A 158 -2.17 -1.41 7.29
C ALA A 158 -3.43 -0.57 7.47
N ALA A 159 -4.03 -0.18 6.35
CA ALA A 159 -5.22 0.68 6.31
C ALA A 159 -6.10 0.29 5.13
N ASN A 160 -7.39 0.12 5.36
CA ASN A 160 -8.30 -0.22 4.28
C ASN A 160 -8.56 0.97 3.35
N ASN A 161 -8.54 0.71 2.05
CA ASN A 161 -8.67 1.73 1.00
C ASN A 161 -10.10 2.28 0.82
N GLU A 162 -11.12 1.63 1.36
CA GLU A 162 -12.53 2.07 1.24
C GLU A 162 -13.03 2.64 2.56
N ILE A 163 -12.92 1.87 3.64
CA ILE A 163 -13.45 2.24 4.95
C ILE A 163 -12.43 2.95 5.85
N GLY A 164 -11.16 3.00 5.47
CA GLY A 164 -10.11 3.72 6.19
C GLY A 164 -9.66 3.11 7.52
N VAL A 165 -10.21 1.97 7.92
CA VAL A 165 -9.90 1.31 9.20
C VAL A 165 -8.44 0.85 9.23
N LEU A 166 -7.75 1.09 10.35
CA LEU A 166 -6.37 0.70 10.58
C LEU A 166 -6.32 -0.64 11.30
N GLN A 167 -5.58 -1.61 10.73
CA GLN A 167 -5.47 -2.95 11.32
C GLN A 167 -4.45 -3.00 12.48
N PRO A 168 -4.62 -3.91 13.45
CA PRO A 168 -3.78 -4.01 14.64
C PRO A 168 -2.45 -4.73 14.36
N LEU A 169 -1.59 -4.15 13.48
CA LEU A 169 -0.38 -4.78 12.97
C LEU A 169 0.57 -5.28 14.04
N ALA A 170 0.73 -4.54 15.15
CA ALA A 170 1.60 -4.94 16.26
C ALA A 170 1.11 -6.25 16.92
N ALA A 171 -0.20 -6.40 17.13
CA ALA A 171 -0.79 -7.62 17.68
C ALA A 171 -0.66 -8.79 16.71
N ILE A 172 -0.87 -8.55 15.42
CA ILE A 172 -0.70 -9.55 14.34
C ILE A 172 0.74 -10.06 14.32
N SER A 173 1.73 -9.16 14.27
CA SER A 173 3.14 -9.53 14.28
C SER A 173 3.55 -10.26 15.55
N ALA A 174 3.03 -9.86 16.71
CA ALA A 174 3.30 -10.54 17.99
C ALA A 174 2.83 -12.00 17.98
N LEU A 175 1.75 -12.32 17.28
CA LEU A 175 1.25 -13.71 17.12
C LEU A 175 2.10 -14.52 16.13
N CYS A 176 2.59 -13.89 15.08
CA CYS A 176 3.32 -14.54 13.97
C CYS A 176 4.79 -14.80 14.30
N ARG A 177 5.47 -13.80 14.87
CA ARG A 177 6.93 -13.81 15.11
C ARG A 177 7.46 -15.02 15.90
N PRO A 178 6.86 -15.44 17.04
CA PRO A 178 7.34 -16.59 17.80
C PRO A 178 7.24 -17.92 17.02
N ARG A 179 6.41 -17.96 15.97
CA ARG A 179 6.18 -19.13 15.11
C ARG A 179 7.00 -19.09 13.83
N GLY A 180 7.83 -18.05 13.64
CA GLY A 180 8.58 -17.83 12.39
C GLY A 180 7.69 -17.65 11.16
N ILE A 181 6.44 -17.19 11.36
CA ILE A 181 5.49 -16.88 10.30
C ILE A 181 5.80 -15.48 9.78
N ARG A 182 5.89 -15.32 8.47
CA ARG A 182 6.16 -14.01 7.84
C ARG A 182 4.92 -13.13 7.85
N VAL A 183 5.15 -11.82 7.97
CA VAL A 183 4.08 -10.81 7.92
C VAL A 183 4.30 -9.92 6.72
N HIS A 184 3.35 -9.95 5.78
CA HIS A 184 3.24 -8.99 4.69
C HIS A 184 2.20 -7.93 5.05
N CYS A 185 2.50 -6.68 4.71
CA CYS A 185 1.62 -5.55 4.92
C CYS A 185 1.46 -4.75 3.62
N ASP A 186 0.24 -4.73 3.04
CA ASP A 186 -0.09 -3.73 2.04
C ASP A 186 -0.26 -2.38 2.75
N ALA A 187 0.70 -1.49 2.53
CA ALA A 187 0.74 -0.15 3.12
C ALA A 187 0.44 0.97 2.11
N ALA A 188 -0.23 0.64 0.99
CA ALA A 188 -0.55 1.60 -0.06
C ALA A 188 -1.35 2.81 0.46
N GLN A 189 -2.19 2.63 1.48
CA GLN A 189 -2.95 3.70 2.12
C GLN A 189 -2.30 4.23 3.41
N ALA A 190 -1.16 3.66 3.83
CA ALA A 190 -0.58 3.93 5.15
C ALA A 190 0.69 4.77 5.12
N VAL A 191 1.60 4.50 4.17
CA VAL A 191 2.87 5.24 4.05
C VAL A 191 2.59 6.73 3.88
N GLY A 192 3.19 7.54 4.77
CA GLY A 192 2.99 8.98 4.80
C GLY A 192 1.66 9.44 5.41
N HIS A 193 0.73 8.55 5.74
CA HIS A 193 -0.57 8.88 6.35
C HIS A 193 -0.65 8.54 7.84
N ILE A 194 0.09 7.51 8.26
CA ILE A 194 0.24 7.13 9.67
C ILE A 194 1.73 6.94 9.99
N PRO A 195 2.13 7.02 11.28
CA PRO A 195 3.47 6.61 11.69
C PRO A 195 3.67 5.12 11.39
N LEU A 196 4.68 4.81 10.56
CA LEU A 196 4.94 3.44 10.14
C LEU A 196 6.44 3.15 10.25
N ARG A 197 6.79 2.21 11.12
CA ARG A 197 8.17 1.71 11.33
C ARG A 197 8.18 0.20 11.14
N PRO A 198 8.40 -0.30 9.92
CA PRO A 198 8.22 -1.72 9.59
C PRO A 198 9.02 -2.66 10.47
N ASP A 199 10.32 -2.39 10.70
CA ASP A 199 11.19 -3.23 11.51
C ASP A 199 10.71 -3.30 12.99
N ALA A 200 10.28 -2.17 13.56
CA ALA A 200 9.77 -2.13 14.93
C ALA A 200 8.41 -2.84 15.06
N LEU A 201 7.60 -2.80 14.02
CA LEU A 201 6.33 -3.51 13.96
C LEU A 201 6.48 -5.00 13.65
N GLY A 202 7.67 -5.49 13.28
CA GLY A 202 7.90 -6.87 12.91
C GLY A 202 7.26 -7.25 11.57
N ILE A 203 7.21 -6.31 10.63
CA ILE A 203 6.73 -6.51 9.26
C ILE A 203 7.90 -7.02 8.41
N ASP A 204 7.72 -8.19 7.77
CA ASP A 204 8.75 -8.77 6.91
C ASP A 204 8.72 -8.22 5.48
N LEU A 205 7.54 -7.89 4.98
CA LEU A 205 7.30 -7.40 3.62
C LEU A 205 6.31 -6.23 3.66
N LEU A 206 6.69 -5.08 3.11
CA LEU A 206 5.84 -3.89 3.07
C LEU A 206 5.73 -3.35 1.65
N SER A 207 4.51 -3.33 1.12
CA SER A 207 4.21 -2.83 -0.23
C SER A 207 3.56 -1.46 -0.19
N PHE A 208 3.95 -0.54 -1.09
CA PHE A 208 3.32 0.77 -1.21
C PHE A 208 3.46 1.38 -2.60
N SER A 209 2.80 2.51 -2.85
CA SER A 209 2.68 3.17 -4.15
C SER A 209 2.82 4.69 -4.00
N GLY A 210 3.36 5.36 -5.04
CA GLY A 210 3.62 6.80 -5.01
C GLY A 210 2.36 7.66 -5.13
N HIS A 211 1.42 7.28 -5.99
CA HIS A 211 0.27 8.12 -6.36
C HIS A 211 -0.77 8.32 -5.25
N LYS A 212 -0.61 7.67 -4.11
CA LYS A 212 -1.50 7.79 -2.95
C LYS A 212 -1.01 8.78 -1.89
N LEU A 213 0.19 9.34 -2.08
CA LEU A 213 0.86 10.20 -1.10
C LEU A 213 1.49 11.47 -1.72
N GLY A 214 0.98 11.91 -2.87
CA GLY A 214 1.48 13.11 -3.56
C GLY A 214 2.68 12.84 -4.48
N GLY A 215 2.99 11.57 -4.74
CA GLY A 215 3.99 11.10 -5.69
C GLY A 215 3.42 10.73 -7.04
N PRO A 216 4.28 10.37 -8.02
CA PRO A 216 3.84 10.01 -9.36
C PRO A 216 3.16 8.64 -9.41
N PRO A 217 2.18 8.44 -10.32
CA PRO A 217 1.70 7.12 -10.70
C PRO A 217 2.79 6.34 -11.43
N GLY A 218 2.63 5.01 -11.53
CA GLY A 218 3.57 4.14 -12.24
C GLY A 218 4.83 3.80 -11.45
N ILE A 219 4.88 4.09 -10.16
CA ILE A 219 5.97 3.74 -9.25
C ILE A 219 5.44 3.32 -7.89
N GLY A 220 6.07 2.33 -7.30
CA GLY A 220 5.90 1.86 -5.94
C GLY A 220 7.17 1.21 -5.44
N ALA A 221 7.10 0.57 -4.30
CA ALA A 221 8.22 -0.20 -3.79
C ALA A 221 7.76 -1.35 -2.87
N LEU A 222 8.61 -2.36 -2.77
CA LEU A 222 8.57 -3.42 -1.79
C LEU A 222 9.76 -3.27 -0.84
N LEU A 223 9.49 -3.12 0.45
CA LEU A 223 10.51 -3.26 1.49
C LEU A 223 10.52 -4.71 1.99
N ILE A 224 11.73 -5.26 2.19
CA ILE A 224 11.98 -6.66 2.53
C ILE A 224 12.77 -6.71 3.84
N ALA A 225 12.41 -7.60 4.75
CA ALA A 225 13.16 -7.84 5.98
C ALA A 225 14.59 -8.34 5.70
N PRO A 226 15.55 -8.07 6.58
CA PRO A 226 16.93 -8.56 6.41
C PRO A 226 16.98 -10.07 6.24
N GLY A 227 17.71 -10.53 5.21
CA GLY A 227 17.95 -11.96 4.96
C GLY A 227 16.75 -12.75 4.46
N LEU A 228 15.60 -12.12 4.20
CA LEU A 228 14.45 -12.79 3.60
C LEU A 228 14.65 -12.95 2.09
N ALA A 229 14.65 -14.20 1.63
CA ALA A 229 14.77 -14.54 0.22
C ALA A 229 13.41 -14.46 -0.48
N LEU A 230 13.41 -13.91 -1.69
CA LEU A 230 12.28 -13.91 -2.62
C LEU A 230 12.73 -14.44 -3.98
N ALA A 231 11.85 -15.13 -4.69
CA ALA A 231 12.02 -15.44 -6.10
C ALA A 231 11.58 -14.23 -6.96
N ALA A 232 12.38 -13.90 -7.98
CA ALA A 232 12.05 -12.86 -8.94
C ALA A 232 10.79 -13.21 -9.71
N GLN A 233 9.90 -12.23 -9.87
CA GLN A 233 8.68 -12.38 -10.67
C GLN A 233 8.82 -11.78 -12.07
N GLN A 234 9.90 -11.02 -12.31
CA GLN A 234 10.23 -10.42 -13.60
C GLN A 234 11.70 -10.68 -13.90
N HIS A 235 11.96 -11.50 -14.92
CA HIS A 235 13.28 -11.94 -15.30
C HIS A 235 13.91 -11.06 -16.37
N GLY A 236 15.25 -10.94 -16.38
CA GLY A 236 16.03 -10.16 -17.34
C GLY A 236 17.39 -9.75 -16.77
N GLY A 237 17.71 -8.45 -16.82
CA GLY A 237 18.94 -7.93 -16.23
C GLY A 237 18.92 -7.96 -14.69
N SER A 238 20.09 -7.72 -14.09
CA SER A 238 20.31 -7.80 -12.63
C SER A 238 19.88 -6.54 -11.84
N GLN A 239 19.02 -5.68 -12.41
CA GLN A 239 18.51 -4.52 -11.69
C GLN A 239 17.77 -4.95 -10.42
N GLU A 240 17.65 -4.01 -9.48
CA GLU A 240 17.03 -4.24 -8.18
C GLU A 240 17.50 -5.56 -7.53
N HIS A 241 18.84 -5.76 -7.55
CA HIS A 241 19.50 -6.94 -6.96
C HIS A 241 19.00 -8.28 -7.53
N GLY A 242 18.55 -8.29 -8.79
CA GLY A 242 18.05 -9.48 -9.48
C GLY A 242 16.58 -9.81 -9.18
N LEU A 243 15.90 -9.06 -8.32
CA LEU A 243 14.51 -9.31 -7.96
C LEU A 243 13.51 -8.69 -8.94
N ARG A 244 13.92 -7.60 -9.64
CA ARG A 244 13.05 -6.92 -10.60
C ARG A 244 13.88 -6.40 -11.78
N ALA A 245 13.87 -7.12 -12.87
CA ALA A 245 14.59 -6.76 -14.09
C ALA A 245 13.97 -5.55 -14.80
N GLY A 246 14.78 -4.89 -15.62
CA GLY A 246 14.40 -3.72 -16.42
C GLY A 246 14.94 -2.42 -15.86
N THR A 247 15.25 -1.48 -16.77
CA THR A 247 15.81 -0.17 -16.41
C THR A 247 14.87 0.55 -15.43
N PRO A 248 15.36 0.96 -14.24
CA PRO A 248 14.55 1.72 -13.30
C PRO A 248 14.09 3.05 -13.92
N PRO A 249 12.83 3.43 -13.80
CA PRO A 249 12.30 4.69 -14.30
C PRO A 249 12.77 5.85 -13.41
N LEU A 250 14.01 6.29 -13.57
CA LEU A 250 14.69 7.22 -12.67
C LEU A 250 13.88 8.46 -12.29
N PRO A 251 13.18 9.15 -13.22
CA PRO A 251 12.34 10.29 -12.84
C PRO A 251 11.29 9.92 -11.80
N LEU A 252 10.62 8.77 -11.98
CA LEU A 252 9.59 8.30 -11.05
C LEU A 252 10.18 7.87 -9.71
N VAL A 253 11.36 7.23 -9.72
CA VAL A 253 12.10 6.85 -8.50
C VAL A 253 12.47 8.09 -7.68
N VAL A 254 13.00 9.13 -8.30
CA VAL A 254 13.31 10.42 -7.65
C VAL A 254 12.04 11.05 -7.08
N GLY A 255 10.95 11.02 -7.85
CA GLY A 255 9.64 11.51 -7.42
C GLY A 255 9.10 10.76 -6.20
N LEU A 256 9.18 9.43 -6.21
CA LEU A 256 8.73 8.59 -5.07
C LEU A 256 9.53 8.89 -3.81
N GLY A 257 10.87 8.96 -3.90
CA GLY A 257 11.73 9.24 -2.75
C GLY A 257 11.40 10.58 -2.07
N LEU A 258 11.20 11.63 -2.88
CA LEU A 258 10.84 12.94 -2.37
C LEU A 258 9.41 12.97 -1.81
N ALA A 259 8.45 12.35 -2.50
CA ALA A 259 7.06 12.31 -2.07
C ALA A 259 6.90 11.62 -0.71
N VAL A 260 7.54 10.46 -0.50
CA VAL A 260 7.50 9.76 0.79
C VAL A 260 8.17 10.60 1.89
N GLN A 261 9.33 11.19 1.62
CA GLN A 261 10.02 12.07 2.57
C GLN A 261 9.10 13.22 3.03
N GLN A 262 8.48 13.93 2.09
CA GLN A 262 7.56 15.04 2.39
C GLN A 262 6.31 14.56 3.12
N ALA A 263 5.71 13.46 2.65
CA ALA A 263 4.48 12.93 3.24
C ALA A 263 4.67 12.50 4.69
N VAL A 264 5.81 11.88 5.03
CA VAL A 264 6.14 11.47 6.40
C VAL A 264 6.47 12.68 7.26
N ALA A 265 7.26 13.64 6.76
CA ALA A 265 7.62 14.84 7.51
C ALA A 265 6.41 15.71 7.90
N THR A 266 5.41 15.81 7.03
CA THR A 266 4.20 16.62 7.27
C THR A 266 3.04 15.82 7.89
N GLN A 267 3.21 14.50 8.10
CA GLN A 267 2.14 13.60 8.50
C GLN A 267 1.43 14.02 9.80
N PRO A 268 2.12 14.40 10.90
CA PRO A 268 1.43 14.70 12.16
C PRO A 268 0.48 15.91 12.04
N GLU A 269 0.98 17.02 11.49
CA GLU A 269 0.18 18.25 11.29
C GLU A 269 -0.96 18.01 10.31
N ARG A 270 -0.67 17.36 9.16
CA ARG A 270 -1.66 17.05 8.15
C ARG A 270 -2.75 16.14 8.69
N SER A 271 -2.41 15.12 9.47
CA SER A 271 -3.39 14.21 10.06
C SER A 271 -4.31 14.91 11.06
N THR A 272 -3.78 15.78 11.91
CA THR A 272 -4.58 16.58 12.85
C THR A 272 -5.58 17.44 12.10
N ARG A 273 -5.13 18.17 11.09
CA ARG A 273 -6.00 19.04 10.28
C ARG A 273 -7.08 18.26 9.53
N LEU A 274 -6.70 17.15 8.89
CA LEU A 274 -7.63 16.33 8.10
C LEU A 274 -8.65 15.63 9.00
N ALA A 275 -8.26 15.16 10.18
CA ALA A 275 -9.19 14.59 11.15
C ALA A 275 -10.26 15.61 11.57
N ALA A 276 -9.85 16.85 11.89
CA ALA A 276 -10.79 17.90 12.27
C ALA A 276 -11.78 18.24 11.13
N LEU A 277 -11.30 18.31 9.87
CA LEU A 277 -12.16 18.56 8.71
C LEU A 277 -13.11 17.38 8.43
N ARG A 278 -12.64 16.16 8.51
CA ARG A 278 -13.45 14.93 8.40
C ARG A 278 -14.55 14.91 9.47
N ASP A 279 -14.19 15.18 10.72
CA ASP A 279 -15.15 15.10 11.83
C ASP A 279 -16.20 16.21 11.75
N ARG A 280 -15.81 17.41 11.28
CA ARG A 280 -16.76 18.48 10.96
C ARG A 280 -17.72 18.08 9.85
N LEU A 281 -17.21 17.48 8.76
CA LEU A 281 -18.07 16.98 7.67
C LEU A 281 -19.00 15.88 8.18
N TRP A 282 -18.50 14.96 8.98
CA TRP A 282 -19.31 13.88 9.57
C TRP A 282 -20.45 14.44 10.43
N GLN A 283 -20.19 15.40 11.30
CA GLN A 283 -21.23 16.07 12.12
C GLN A 283 -22.33 16.69 11.26
N GLN A 284 -21.95 17.34 10.16
CA GLN A 284 -22.92 17.95 9.24
C GLN A 284 -23.75 16.88 8.50
N LEU A 285 -23.13 15.78 8.08
CA LEU A 285 -23.85 14.68 7.44
C LEU A 285 -24.80 13.97 8.40
N GLN A 286 -24.42 13.77 9.66
CA GLN A 286 -25.29 13.18 10.68
C GLN A 286 -26.56 14.01 10.90
N ALA A 287 -26.46 15.34 10.83
CA ALA A 287 -27.62 16.23 10.98
C ALA A 287 -28.64 16.10 9.85
N VAL A 288 -28.26 15.54 8.68
CA VAL A 288 -29.21 15.27 7.58
C VAL A 288 -30.14 14.10 7.91
N GLY A 289 -29.66 13.11 8.71
CA GLY A 289 -30.38 11.88 9.04
C GLY A 289 -30.22 10.78 7.97
N GLY A 290 -30.44 9.53 8.35
CA GLY A 290 -30.34 8.36 7.45
C GLY A 290 -28.93 8.12 6.87
N ILE A 291 -27.88 8.71 7.46
CA ILE A 291 -26.49 8.52 7.03
C ILE A 291 -25.72 7.81 8.13
N GLU A 292 -25.09 6.70 7.77
CA GLU A 292 -24.28 5.92 8.67
C GLU A 292 -22.84 5.79 8.16
N ARG A 293 -21.90 5.67 9.08
CA ARG A 293 -20.48 5.49 8.75
C ARG A 293 -20.13 4.00 8.64
N ASN A 294 -19.41 3.65 7.58
CA ASN A 294 -18.87 2.30 7.42
C ASN A 294 -17.57 2.13 8.21
N GLY A 295 -17.47 1.02 8.94
CA GLY A 295 -16.29 0.63 9.72
C GLY A 295 -16.08 1.45 10.99
N ALA A 296 -15.06 1.06 11.78
CA ALA A 296 -14.71 1.67 13.06
C ALA A 296 -14.57 3.18 13.01
N ALA A 297 -15.04 3.85 14.06
CA ALA A 297 -14.79 5.29 14.24
C ALA A 297 -13.30 5.56 14.45
N THR A 298 -12.66 4.69 15.19
CA THR A 298 -11.23 4.68 15.53
C THR A 298 -10.84 3.21 15.83
N PRO A 299 -9.63 2.75 15.40
CA PRO A 299 -8.62 3.50 14.66
C PRO A 299 -8.96 3.65 13.16
N ARG A 300 -8.75 4.85 12.60
CA ARG A 300 -9.07 5.18 11.20
C ARG A 300 -8.10 6.21 10.62
N LEU A 301 -7.88 6.16 9.30
CA LEU A 301 -7.17 7.19 8.55
C LEU A 301 -7.83 8.57 8.77
N ALA A 302 -7.01 9.58 9.01
CA ALA A 302 -7.48 10.93 9.30
C ALA A 302 -8.33 11.54 8.17
N HIS A 303 -8.04 11.19 6.93
CA HIS A 303 -8.67 11.73 5.73
C HIS A 303 -9.78 10.85 5.14
N ASN A 304 -10.10 9.72 5.76
CA ASN A 304 -11.15 8.82 5.27
C ASN A 304 -12.49 9.11 5.95
N LEU A 305 -13.54 9.24 5.15
CA LEU A 305 -14.92 9.20 5.59
C LEU A 305 -15.73 8.34 4.60
N SER A 306 -16.00 7.11 4.97
CA SER A 306 -16.87 6.19 4.22
C SER A 306 -18.24 6.19 4.87
N VAL A 307 -19.28 6.48 4.09
CA VAL A 307 -20.67 6.56 4.56
C VAL A 307 -21.61 5.75 3.69
N ARG A 308 -22.68 5.26 4.26
CA ARG A 308 -23.87 4.75 3.55
C ARG A 308 -25.06 5.67 3.79
N VAL A 309 -25.92 5.77 2.81
CA VAL A 309 -27.15 6.57 2.89
C VAL A 309 -28.31 5.60 2.75
N GLU A 310 -29.13 5.50 3.79
CA GLU A 310 -30.24 4.57 3.85
C GLU A 310 -31.30 4.90 2.78
N GLY A 311 -31.81 3.88 2.09
CA GLY A 311 -32.85 4.02 1.08
C GLY A 311 -32.45 4.76 -0.20
N VAL A 312 -31.15 5.07 -0.39
CA VAL A 312 -30.66 5.77 -1.58
C VAL A 312 -29.82 4.84 -2.43
N ASP A 313 -30.17 4.74 -3.72
CA ASP A 313 -29.36 4.05 -4.70
C ASP A 313 -28.02 4.76 -4.91
N GLY A 314 -26.90 4.06 -4.67
CA GLY A 314 -25.57 4.63 -4.73
C GLY A 314 -25.20 5.14 -6.12
N ALA A 315 -25.61 4.45 -7.20
CA ALA A 315 -25.32 4.86 -8.57
C ALA A 315 -26.07 6.15 -8.94
N ALA A 316 -27.34 6.27 -8.51
CA ALA A 316 -28.12 7.48 -8.69
C ALA A 316 -27.52 8.66 -7.92
N LEU A 317 -27.08 8.44 -6.66
CA LEU A 317 -26.40 9.46 -5.86
C LEU A 317 -25.11 9.95 -6.56
N HIS A 318 -24.25 9.04 -6.98
CA HIS A 318 -23.01 9.38 -7.70
C HIS A 318 -23.30 10.12 -9.01
N SER A 319 -24.33 9.71 -9.76
CA SER A 319 -24.73 10.41 -11.00
C SER A 319 -25.13 11.86 -10.77
N ARG A 320 -25.76 12.17 -9.63
CA ARG A 320 -26.11 13.54 -9.25
C ARG A 320 -24.91 14.34 -8.74
N LEU A 321 -24.05 13.72 -7.93
CA LEU A 321 -22.89 14.37 -7.32
C LEU A 321 -21.75 14.67 -8.31
N ARG A 322 -21.55 13.85 -9.34
CA ARG A 322 -20.40 13.90 -10.26
C ARG A 322 -20.13 15.25 -10.94
N ARG A 323 -21.14 16.12 -10.99
CA ARG A 323 -21.00 17.48 -11.54
C ARG A 323 -20.35 18.47 -10.57
N HIS A 324 -20.34 18.13 -9.27
CA HIS A 324 -19.88 18.99 -8.19
C HIS A 324 -18.76 18.37 -7.38
N LEU A 325 -18.82 17.03 -7.19
CA LEU A 325 -17.88 16.28 -6.34
C LEU A 325 -17.31 15.08 -7.10
N ALA A 326 -16.02 14.85 -6.96
CA ALA A 326 -15.37 13.58 -7.29
C ALA A 326 -15.20 12.78 -6.00
N VAL A 327 -16.03 11.75 -5.83
CA VAL A 327 -16.02 10.79 -4.72
C VAL A 327 -16.11 9.36 -5.29
N SER A 328 -15.69 8.35 -4.54
CA SER A 328 -15.77 6.95 -4.95
C SER A 328 -16.90 6.20 -4.25
N SER A 329 -17.44 5.17 -4.91
CA SER A 329 -18.47 4.26 -4.38
C SER A 329 -17.91 2.88 -3.97
N GLY A 330 -16.62 2.81 -3.74
CA GLY A 330 -15.87 1.58 -3.48
C GLY A 330 -14.46 1.66 -4.07
N SER A 331 -13.83 0.51 -4.30
CA SER A 331 -12.52 0.49 -4.96
C SER A 331 -12.63 0.96 -6.42
N ALA A 332 -11.73 1.83 -6.86
CA ALA A 332 -11.63 2.25 -8.27
C ALA A 332 -11.47 1.07 -9.24
N CYS A 333 -11.01 -0.08 -8.76
CA CYS A 333 -10.80 -1.31 -9.54
C CYS A 333 -12.06 -2.19 -9.64
N ALA A 334 -13.16 -1.85 -8.95
CA ALA A 334 -14.34 -2.75 -8.86
C ALA A 334 -15.25 -2.75 -10.11
N GLY A 335 -15.01 -1.84 -11.08
CA GLY A 335 -15.73 -1.86 -12.37
C GLY A 335 -17.26 -1.76 -12.28
N GLY A 336 -17.81 -1.23 -11.17
CA GLY A 336 -19.25 -1.14 -10.92
C GLY A 336 -19.84 -2.33 -10.16
N GLU A 337 -19.05 -3.33 -9.79
CA GLU A 337 -19.50 -4.41 -8.89
C GLU A 337 -19.68 -3.89 -7.46
N PRO A 338 -20.61 -4.50 -6.66
CA PRO A 338 -20.71 -4.20 -5.24
C PRO A 338 -19.37 -4.40 -4.51
N SER A 339 -19.05 -3.50 -3.60
CA SER A 339 -17.79 -3.56 -2.84
C SER A 339 -17.72 -4.84 -1.99
N HIS A 340 -16.73 -5.70 -2.26
CA HIS A 340 -16.46 -6.86 -1.42
C HIS A 340 -16.02 -6.46 0.00
N VAL A 341 -15.42 -5.27 0.16
CA VAL A 341 -15.06 -4.74 1.47
C VAL A 341 -16.32 -4.46 2.29
N LEU A 342 -17.29 -3.73 1.71
CA LEU A 342 -18.56 -3.46 2.40
C LEU A 342 -19.35 -4.74 2.68
N GLN A 343 -19.36 -5.70 1.74
CA GLN A 343 -19.96 -7.01 1.96
C GLN A 343 -19.30 -7.79 3.10
N SER A 344 -18.00 -7.62 3.32
CA SER A 344 -17.27 -8.29 4.40
C SER A 344 -17.61 -7.74 5.80
N LEU A 345 -18.28 -6.60 5.89
CA LEU A 345 -18.72 -6.01 7.16
C LEU A 345 -20.07 -6.55 7.66
N GLY A 346 -20.84 -7.23 6.79
CA GLY A 346 -22.18 -7.76 7.07
C GLY A 346 -23.31 -6.98 6.41
#